data_a3d4418a00d78623de83a04b26ade73a
#
_entry.id   a3d4418a00d78623de83a04b26ade73a
#
_cell.length_a   1.000
_cell.length_b   1.000
_cell.length_c   1.000
_cell.angle_alpha   90.00
_cell.angle_beta   90.00
_cell.angle_gamma   90.00
#
_symmetry.space_group_name_H-M   'P 1'
#
loop_
_entity.id
_entity.type
_entity.pdbx_description
1 polymer ?
#
loop_
_entity_poly.entity_id
_entity_poly.type
_entity_poly.pdbx_seq_one_letter_code
_entity_poly.pdbx_strand_id
1 'polypeptide(L)'
;MSALAHAHAITPLVPRALPPFPTPKALALEASTRAQLEQLFVDGTTPELDALVGWEFRGINHPAWASLLGIKKFVKGFFRAEDGRAMGYNSPVEQNVLDGRWHTKTKRFGFYEVAGVDATARDNTYLHAVLLDYGKGGNPGLDPTSGLRDYLVSVGGDPDLYLGKAYYALGPARVATNFFILERYRRGLTDYARR
;
A
#
# COMPACT_ATOMS: atom_id res chain seq x y z
N MET A 1 -19.47 -7.96 49.49
CA MET A 1 -18.88 -6.87 48.63
C MET A 1 -18.90 -7.36 47.20
N SER A 2 -19.86 -6.89 46.40
CA SER A 2 -20.08 -7.33 45.03
C SER A 2 -19.37 -6.36 44.09
N ALA A 3 -18.38 -6.86 43.33
CA ALA A 3 -17.66 -6.08 42.29
C ALA A 3 -18.52 -6.11 41.02
N LEU A 4 -19.11 -4.98 40.67
CA LEU A 4 -19.79 -4.75 39.40
C LEU A 4 -18.72 -4.63 38.31
N ALA A 5 -18.58 -5.66 37.47
CA ALA A 5 -17.78 -5.62 36.25
C ALA A 5 -18.51 -4.72 35.25
N HIS A 6 -17.91 -3.55 34.96
CA HIS A 6 -18.36 -2.69 33.88
C HIS A 6 -17.92 -3.33 32.55
N ALA A 7 -18.84 -3.99 31.88
CA ALA A 7 -18.63 -4.39 30.48
C ALA A 7 -18.63 -3.12 29.61
N HIS A 8 -17.48 -2.77 29.08
CA HIS A 8 -17.39 -1.76 28.04
C HIS A 8 -18.06 -2.29 26.78
N ALA A 9 -19.22 -1.75 26.46
CA ALA A 9 -19.91 -2.02 25.21
C ALA A 9 -19.02 -1.51 24.05
N ILE A 10 -18.48 -2.44 23.28
CA ILE A 10 -17.79 -2.12 22.02
C ILE A 10 -18.87 -1.66 21.05
N THR A 11 -18.99 -0.35 20.89
CA THR A 11 -19.86 0.23 19.85
C THR A 11 -19.34 -0.27 18.49
N PRO A 12 -20.17 -0.97 17.68
CA PRO A 12 -19.73 -1.40 16.36
C PRO A 12 -19.39 -0.17 15.53
N LEU A 13 -18.14 -0.10 15.05
CA LEU A 13 -17.71 0.92 14.11
C LEU A 13 -18.61 0.86 12.87
N VAL A 14 -19.49 1.83 12.72
CA VAL A 14 -20.29 2.01 11.50
C VAL A 14 -19.30 2.13 10.34
N PRO A 15 -19.41 1.32 9.28
CA PRO A 15 -18.51 1.41 8.14
C PRO A 15 -18.54 2.82 7.58
N ARG A 16 -17.46 3.55 7.73
CA ARG A 16 -17.32 4.89 7.17
C ARG A 16 -17.44 4.79 5.65
N ALA A 17 -18.39 5.49 5.07
CA ALA A 17 -18.49 5.61 3.61
C ALA A 17 -17.21 6.27 3.08
N LEU A 18 -16.49 5.53 2.24
CA LEU A 18 -15.26 6.05 1.64
C LEU A 18 -15.62 6.96 0.46
N PRO A 19 -14.93 8.09 0.29
CA PRO A 19 -15.25 9.03 -0.79
C PRO A 19 -14.98 8.38 -2.16
N PRO A 20 -15.78 8.69 -3.18
CA PRO A 20 -15.60 8.16 -4.54
C PRO A 20 -14.36 8.73 -5.24
N PHE A 21 -13.82 9.84 -4.74
CA PHE A 21 -12.65 10.55 -5.25
C PHE A 21 -11.56 10.65 -4.19
N PRO A 22 -10.28 10.89 -4.57
CA PRO A 22 -9.22 11.17 -3.61
C PRO A 22 -9.57 12.32 -2.68
N THR A 23 -9.23 12.16 -1.40
CA THR A 23 -9.47 13.23 -0.42
C THR A 23 -8.49 14.39 -0.61
N PRO A 24 -8.81 15.59 -0.10
CA PRO A 24 -7.87 16.70 -0.08
C PRO A 24 -6.53 16.36 0.58
N LYS A 25 -6.52 15.46 1.59
CA LYS A 25 -5.28 14.99 2.22
C LYS A 25 -4.40 14.19 1.26
N ALA A 26 -4.98 13.25 0.51
CA ALA A 26 -4.24 12.47 -0.48
C ALA A 26 -3.69 13.35 -1.61
N LEU A 27 -4.47 14.33 -2.06
CA LEU A 27 -4.03 15.30 -3.07
C LEU A 27 -2.95 16.24 -2.53
N ALA A 28 -3.01 16.65 -1.27
CA ALA A 28 -1.98 17.45 -0.63
C ALA A 28 -0.63 16.69 -0.55
N LEU A 29 -0.65 15.39 -0.24
CA LEU A 29 0.55 14.56 -0.29
C LEU A 29 1.11 14.45 -1.72
N GLU A 30 0.25 14.31 -2.71
CA GLU A 30 0.69 14.28 -4.10
C GLU A 30 1.35 15.60 -4.54
N ALA A 31 0.86 16.72 -4.06
CA ALA A 31 1.42 18.04 -4.32
C ALA A 31 2.68 18.37 -3.49
N SER A 32 3.04 17.55 -2.51
CA SER A 32 4.20 17.77 -1.64
C SER A 32 5.51 17.62 -2.41
N THR A 33 6.55 18.33 -1.96
CA THR A 33 7.90 18.15 -2.49
C THR A 33 8.48 16.80 -2.05
N ARG A 34 9.48 16.29 -2.80
CA ARG A 34 10.18 15.07 -2.43
C ARG A 34 10.75 15.12 -1.01
N ALA A 35 11.30 16.27 -0.60
CA ALA A 35 11.87 16.44 0.75
C ALA A 35 10.80 16.34 1.84
N GLN A 36 9.61 16.91 1.60
CA GLN A 36 8.48 16.78 2.53
C GLN A 36 7.98 15.33 2.62
N LEU A 37 7.88 14.63 1.49
CA LEU A 37 7.51 13.21 1.49
C LEU A 37 8.56 12.34 2.21
N GLU A 38 9.85 12.65 2.03
CA GLU A 38 10.93 11.95 2.74
C GLU A 38 10.78 12.12 4.27
N GLN A 39 10.54 13.34 4.74
CA GLN A 39 10.33 13.61 6.16
C GLN A 39 9.10 12.89 6.69
N LEU A 40 7.95 12.99 5.98
CA LEU A 40 6.73 12.30 6.37
C LEU A 40 6.90 10.78 6.39
N PHE A 41 7.73 10.22 5.50
CA PHE A 41 8.01 8.80 5.47
C PHE A 41 8.86 8.37 6.69
N VAL A 42 9.87 9.17 7.06
CA VAL A 42 10.73 8.91 8.23
C VAL A 42 9.92 9.02 9.53
N ASP A 43 9.01 9.98 9.61
CA ASP A 43 8.13 10.21 10.78
C ASP A 43 6.93 9.25 10.82
N GLY A 44 6.73 8.45 9.79
CA GLY A 44 5.65 7.49 9.66
C GLY A 44 5.77 6.32 10.64
N THR A 45 4.70 5.57 10.79
CA THR A 45 4.65 4.38 11.67
C THR A 45 4.34 3.12 10.87
N THR A 46 4.73 1.96 11.40
CA THR A 46 4.43 0.67 10.79
C THR A 46 2.92 0.44 10.70
N PRO A 47 2.36 0.22 9.50
CA PRO A 47 0.96 -0.16 9.35
C PRO A 47 0.65 -1.50 10.00
N GLU A 48 -0.51 -1.61 10.63
CA GLU A 48 -1.04 -2.90 11.06
C GLU A 48 -1.50 -3.71 9.82
N LEU A 49 -1.01 -4.96 9.69
CA LEU A 49 -1.31 -5.78 8.51
C LEU A 49 -2.82 -6.03 8.35
N ASP A 50 -3.53 -6.24 9.46
CA ASP A 50 -4.98 -6.46 9.43
C ASP A 50 -5.78 -5.21 9.04
N ALA A 51 -5.20 -4.03 9.17
CA ALA A 51 -5.79 -2.80 8.65
C ALA A 51 -5.72 -2.71 7.12
N LEU A 52 -4.78 -3.43 6.49
CA LEU A 52 -4.59 -3.47 5.03
C LEU A 52 -5.41 -4.59 4.39
N VAL A 53 -5.42 -5.78 4.97
CA VAL A 53 -6.02 -7.00 4.41
C VAL A 53 -7.53 -6.83 4.18
N GLY A 54 -8.01 -7.29 3.02
CA GLY A 54 -9.41 -7.18 2.59
C GLY A 54 -9.80 -5.82 2.03
N TRP A 55 -8.81 -4.96 1.76
CA TRP A 55 -9.03 -3.64 1.18
C TRP A 55 -8.26 -3.43 -0.13
N GLU A 56 -8.84 -2.63 -0.99
CA GLU A 56 -8.17 -1.97 -2.11
C GLU A 56 -7.96 -0.50 -1.80
N PHE A 57 -6.79 0.02 -2.24
CA PHE A 57 -6.34 1.39 -2.04
C PHE A 57 -6.13 2.06 -3.39
N ARG A 58 -6.59 3.30 -3.52
CA ARG A 58 -6.16 4.16 -4.62
C ARG A 58 -4.70 4.49 -4.46
N GLY A 59 -3.91 4.25 -5.49
CA GLY A 59 -2.50 4.55 -5.53
C GLY A 59 -2.21 5.73 -6.45
N ILE A 60 -1.51 6.74 -5.96
CA ILE A 60 -1.05 7.88 -6.74
C ILE A 60 0.46 7.88 -6.74
N ASN A 61 1.10 7.72 -7.90
CA ASN A 61 2.54 7.85 -8.03
C ASN A 61 2.97 9.31 -7.95
N HIS A 62 3.93 9.62 -7.07
CA HIS A 62 4.57 10.93 -7.03
C HIS A 62 5.56 11.07 -8.20
N PRO A 63 5.61 12.23 -8.87
CA PRO A 63 6.07 12.37 -10.25
C PRO A 63 7.57 12.35 -10.48
N ALA A 64 8.32 11.31 -10.13
CA ALA A 64 9.69 11.21 -10.64
C ALA A 64 9.81 10.23 -11.83
N TRP A 65 9.18 9.04 -11.74
CA TRP A 65 9.21 8.01 -12.77
C TRP A 65 7.86 7.78 -13.46
N ALA A 66 6.77 8.06 -12.75
CA ALA A 66 5.43 7.86 -13.29
C ALA A 66 5.16 8.69 -14.53
N SER A 67 5.78 9.87 -14.64
CA SER A 67 5.67 10.71 -15.83
C SER A 67 6.36 10.10 -17.06
N LEU A 68 7.43 9.31 -16.88
CA LEU A 68 8.11 8.62 -17.98
C LEU A 68 7.32 7.41 -18.49
N LEU A 69 6.59 6.73 -17.62
CA LEU A 69 5.79 5.54 -17.96
C LEU A 69 4.30 5.82 -18.11
N GLY A 70 3.87 7.07 -17.90
CA GLY A 70 2.47 7.46 -17.98
C GLY A 70 1.55 6.83 -16.93
N ILE A 71 2.13 6.21 -15.87
CA ILE A 71 1.35 5.54 -14.83
C ILE A 71 1.27 6.45 -13.61
N LYS A 72 0.25 7.30 -13.59
CA LYS A 72 -0.01 8.20 -12.45
C LYS A 72 -0.91 7.54 -11.41
N LYS A 73 -1.87 6.74 -11.85
CA LYS A 73 -2.91 6.11 -11.04
C LYS A 73 -2.82 4.59 -11.12
N PHE A 74 -3.06 3.93 -9.99
CA PHE A 74 -3.17 2.48 -9.89
C PHE A 74 -4.04 2.09 -8.68
N VAL A 75 -4.37 0.83 -8.53
CA VAL A 75 -4.97 0.30 -7.30
C VAL A 75 -4.05 -0.79 -6.76
N LYS A 76 -3.80 -0.76 -5.45
CA LYS A 76 -3.21 -1.87 -4.70
C LYS A 76 -4.29 -2.55 -3.87
N GLY A 77 -4.36 -3.87 -3.97
CA GLY A 77 -5.20 -4.70 -3.12
C GLY A 77 -4.37 -5.54 -2.17
N PHE A 78 -4.93 -5.81 -0.98
CA PHE A 78 -4.31 -6.65 0.03
C PHE A 78 -5.29 -7.76 0.43
N PHE A 79 -4.79 -8.99 0.56
CA PHE A 79 -5.57 -10.17 0.88
C PHE A 79 -4.77 -11.14 1.75
N ARG A 80 -5.44 -12.14 2.30
CA ARG A 80 -4.75 -13.22 2.99
C ARG A 80 -4.69 -14.45 2.09
N ALA A 81 -3.51 -15.01 1.92
CA ALA A 81 -3.32 -16.25 1.19
C ALA A 81 -3.82 -17.45 2.02
N GLU A 82 -4.01 -18.60 1.40
CA GLU A 82 -4.48 -19.83 2.06
C GLU A 82 -3.56 -20.28 3.20
N ASP A 83 -2.26 -20.01 3.08
CA ASP A 83 -1.26 -20.29 4.11
C ASP A 83 -1.19 -19.23 5.24
N GLY A 84 -2.10 -18.25 5.22
CA GLY A 84 -2.22 -17.20 6.22
C GLY A 84 -1.31 -16.00 6.00
N ARG A 85 -0.43 -15.99 4.99
CA ARG A 85 0.43 -14.84 4.69
C ARG A 85 -0.39 -13.66 4.17
N ALA A 86 -0.01 -12.45 4.56
CA ALA A 86 -0.53 -11.25 3.94
C ALA A 86 0.12 -11.06 2.58
N MET A 87 -0.70 -10.89 1.55
CA MET A 87 -0.30 -10.76 0.16
C MET A 87 -1.00 -9.56 -0.47
N GLY A 88 -0.55 -9.16 -1.64
CA GLY A 88 -1.23 -8.11 -2.38
C GLY A 88 -1.00 -8.19 -3.89
N TYR A 89 -1.66 -7.30 -4.60
CA TYR A 89 -1.61 -7.19 -6.06
C TYR A 89 -1.79 -5.75 -6.51
N ASN A 90 -1.43 -5.47 -7.75
CA ASN A 90 -1.77 -4.23 -8.42
C ASN A 90 -2.88 -4.46 -9.45
N SER A 91 -3.73 -3.46 -9.63
CA SER A 91 -4.71 -3.40 -10.73
C SER A 91 -4.53 -2.12 -11.51
N PRO A 92 -4.48 -2.19 -12.85
CA PRO A 92 -4.45 -0.99 -13.69
C PRO A 92 -5.76 -0.22 -13.56
N VAL A 93 -5.67 1.10 -13.63
CA VAL A 93 -6.82 1.98 -13.74
C VAL A 93 -6.67 2.87 -14.97
N GLU A 94 -7.78 3.48 -15.39
CA GLU A 94 -7.77 4.48 -16.43
C GLU A 94 -6.93 5.69 -15.99
N GLN A 95 -6.01 6.14 -16.86
CA GLN A 95 -5.11 7.27 -16.60
C GLN A 95 -5.76 8.59 -17.00
N ASN A 96 -6.86 8.94 -16.32
CA ASN A 96 -7.52 10.23 -16.42
C ASN A 96 -7.02 11.20 -15.32
N VAL A 97 -7.67 12.34 -15.11
CA VAL A 97 -7.35 13.31 -14.06
C VAL A 97 -7.39 12.67 -12.66
N LEU A 98 -6.58 13.17 -11.73
CA LEU A 98 -6.44 12.57 -10.39
C LEU A 98 -7.74 12.58 -9.59
N ASP A 99 -8.51 13.66 -9.68
CA ASP A 99 -9.83 13.82 -9.07
C ASP A 99 -10.97 13.15 -9.86
N GLY A 100 -10.65 12.50 -10.99
CA GLY A 100 -11.59 11.69 -11.76
C GLY A 100 -11.88 10.33 -11.13
N ARG A 101 -12.87 9.64 -11.69
CA ARG A 101 -13.24 8.29 -11.23
C ARG A 101 -12.10 7.29 -11.42
N TRP A 102 -12.05 6.30 -10.53
CA TRP A 102 -11.05 5.23 -10.53
C TRP A 102 -11.66 3.95 -11.12
N HIS A 103 -11.69 3.89 -12.45
CA HIS A 103 -12.14 2.70 -13.17
C HIS A 103 -11.04 1.65 -13.20
N THR A 104 -11.19 0.63 -12.34
CA THR A 104 -10.23 -0.47 -12.24
C THR A 104 -10.50 -1.47 -13.37
N LYS A 105 -9.45 -1.90 -14.06
CA LYS A 105 -9.50 -3.04 -14.96
C LYS A 105 -9.50 -4.34 -14.16
N THR A 106 -10.06 -5.39 -14.70
CA THR A 106 -10.19 -6.71 -14.03
C THR A 106 -8.85 -7.42 -13.85
N LYS A 107 -7.83 -7.09 -14.67
CA LYS A 107 -6.51 -7.69 -14.60
C LYS A 107 -5.80 -7.34 -13.30
N ARG A 108 -5.25 -8.35 -12.62
CA ARG A 108 -4.35 -8.21 -11.48
C ARG A 108 -2.95 -8.66 -11.89
N PHE A 109 -1.93 -7.95 -11.40
CA PHE A 109 -0.54 -8.24 -11.74
C PHE A 109 0.39 -7.76 -10.62
N GLY A 110 1.68 -8.11 -10.73
CA GLY A 110 2.68 -7.64 -9.78
C GLY A 110 2.27 -7.98 -8.36
N PHE A 111 2.10 -9.27 -8.08
CA PHE A 111 1.77 -9.78 -6.76
C PHE A 111 2.97 -9.62 -5.82
N TYR A 112 2.71 -9.39 -4.54
CA TYR A 112 3.73 -9.20 -3.51
C TYR A 112 3.32 -9.83 -2.19
N GLU A 113 4.30 -10.29 -1.42
CA GLU A 113 4.13 -10.63 0.00
C GLU A 113 4.23 -9.35 0.83
N VAL A 114 3.46 -9.26 1.91
CA VAL A 114 3.45 -8.14 2.84
C VAL A 114 3.87 -8.62 4.21
N ALA A 115 4.97 -8.08 4.73
CA ALA A 115 5.50 -8.47 6.03
C ALA A 115 6.14 -7.27 6.74
N GLY A 116 6.32 -7.38 8.04
CA GLY A 116 7.22 -6.48 8.77
C GLY A 116 8.65 -6.59 8.23
N VAL A 117 9.41 -5.50 8.32
CA VAL A 117 10.80 -5.51 7.86
C VAL A 117 11.66 -6.30 8.84
N ASP A 118 12.32 -7.34 8.35
CA ASP A 118 13.29 -8.12 9.11
C ASP A 118 14.65 -7.41 9.13
N ALA A 119 15.11 -7.02 10.31
CA ALA A 119 16.38 -6.30 10.49
C ALA A 119 17.62 -7.10 10.02
N THR A 120 17.51 -8.42 9.92
CA THR A 120 18.59 -9.31 9.48
C THR A 120 18.57 -9.60 7.99
N ALA A 121 17.45 -9.29 7.32
CA ALA A 121 17.29 -9.50 5.88
C ALA A 121 17.99 -8.41 5.07
N ARG A 122 18.17 -8.66 3.77
CA ARG A 122 18.78 -7.70 2.85
C ARG A 122 17.91 -6.43 2.66
N ASP A 123 16.61 -6.59 2.71
CA ASP A 123 15.64 -5.50 2.51
C ASP A 123 15.21 -4.91 3.86
N ASN A 124 16.20 -4.40 4.64
CA ASN A 124 16.04 -3.89 6.01
C ASN A 124 16.22 -2.35 6.12
N THR A 125 16.01 -1.62 5.03
CA THR A 125 16.32 -0.17 5.00
C THR A 125 15.43 0.64 5.95
N TYR A 126 14.16 0.26 6.14
CA TYR A 126 13.21 0.99 6.97
C TYR A 126 12.48 0.07 7.93
N LEU A 127 13.02 -0.10 9.15
CA LEU A 127 12.49 -1.03 10.17
C LEU A 127 11.11 -0.62 10.71
N HIS A 128 10.71 0.63 10.54
CA HIS A 128 9.41 1.18 10.92
C HIS A 128 8.34 1.10 9.82
N ALA A 129 8.60 0.32 8.76
CA ALA A 129 7.70 0.12 7.63
C ALA A 129 7.22 -1.34 7.53
N VAL A 130 6.21 -1.61 6.71
CA VAL A 130 5.99 -2.92 6.13
C VAL A 130 6.66 -2.99 4.75
N LEU A 131 7.19 -4.16 4.41
CA LEU A 131 7.79 -4.45 3.10
C LEU A 131 6.76 -5.15 2.22
N LEU A 132 6.57 -4.64 1.01
CA LEU A 132 5.85 -5.30 -0.08
C LEU A 132 6.91 -5.91 -1.01
N ASP A 133 7.16 -7.21 -0.85
CA ASP A 133 8.19 -7.94 -1.58
C ASP A 133 7.60 -8.64 -2.81
N TYR A 134 7.81 -8.07 -3.97
CA TYR A 134 7.32 -8.63 -5.23
C TYR A 134 8.11 -9.88 -5.68
N GLY A 135 9.32 -10.05 -5.19
CA GLY A 135 10.11 -11.27 -5.44
C GLY A 135 9.50 -12.50 -4.79
N LYS A 136 8.74 -12.31 -3.69
CA LYS A 136 7.99 -13.36 -2.99
C LYS A 136 6.52 -13.44 -3.44
N GLY A 137 6.09 -12.59 -4.34
CA GLY A 137 4.72 -12.55 -4.84
C GLY A 137 4.33 -13.73 -5.72
N GLY A 138 5.28 -14.62 -6.12
CA GLY A 138 5.05 -15.73 -7.04
C GLY A 138 4.67 -15.25 -8.46
N ASN A 139 5.21 -14.12 -8.89
CA ASN A 139 5.06 -13.63 -10.25
C ASN A 139 5.80 -14.55 -11.24
N PRO A 140 5.42 -14.58 -12.54
CA PRO A 140 6.17 -15.32 -13.54
C PRO A 140 7.66 -14.94 -13.54
N GLY A 141 8.56 -15.90 -13.83
CA GLY A 141 10.01 -15.71 -13.65
C GLY A 141 10.66 -14.57 -14.43
N LEU A 142 10.02 -14.08 -15.50
CA LEU A 142 10.47 -12.93 -16.29
C LEU A 142 9.64 -11.66 -16.05
N ASP A 143 8.78 -11.65 -15.04
CA ASP A 143 7.99 -10.47 -14.71
C ASP A 143 8.92 -9.39 -14.10
N PRO A 144 9.09 -8.23 -14.75
CA PRO A 144 9.98 -7.18 -14.26
C PRO A 144 9.53 -6.64 -12.90
N THR A 145 8.26 -6.79 -12.53
CA THR A 145 7.77 -6.36 -11.21
C THR A 145 8.40 -7.15 -10.06
N SER A 146 8.90 -8.37 -10.31
CA SER A 146 9.56 -9.20 -9.28
C SER A 146 10.77 -8.50 -8.63
N GLY A 147 11.37 -7.51 -9.30
CA GLY A 147 12.45 -6.67 -8.76
C GLY A 147 12.00 -5.60 -7.77
N LEU A 148 10.71 -5.30 -7.68
CA LEU A 148 10.21 -4.23 -6.83
C LEU A 148 10.26 -4.61 -5.34
N ARG A 149 10.58 -3.60 -4.53
CA ARG A 149 10.59 -3.62 -3.06
C ARG A 149 9.97 -2.31 -2.61
N ASP A 150 8.73 -2.34 -2.19
CA ASP A 150 8.04 -1.15 -1.70
C ASP A 150 8.00 -1.17 -0.17
N TYR A 151 8.38 -0.07 0.45
CA TYR A 151 8.19 0.15 1.89
C TYR A 151 6.97 1.04 2.10
N LEU A 152 6.12 0.69 3.05
CA LEU A 152 4.88 1.39 3.33
C LEU A 152 4.81 1.79 4.79
N VAL A 153 4.44 3.05 5.06
CA VAL A 153 4.20 3.59 6.40
C VAL A 153 2.82 4.24 6.48
N SER A 154 2.25 4.27 7.69
CA SER A 154 1.09 5.10 8.01
C SER A 154 1.54 6.53 8.23
N VAL A 155 0.80 7.53 7.73
CA VAL A 155 1.16 8.94 7.84
C VAL A 155 0.05 9.76 8.49
N GLY A 156 0.46 10.75 9.31
CA GLY A 156 -0.44 11.72 9.90
C GLY A 156 -1.52 11.16 10.83
N GLY A 157 -1.33 9.94 11.36
CA GLY A 157 -2.32 9.28 12.21
C GLY A 157 -3.65 8.97 11.50
N ASP A 158 -3.72 9.07 10.17
CA ASP A 158 -4.91 8.75 9.38
C ASP A 158 -4.92 7.26 9.04
N PRO A 159 -5.91 6.47 9.52
CA PRO A 159 -5.97 5.03 9.31
C PRO A 159 -6.25 4.63 7.85
N ASP A 160 -6.59 5.58 7.01
CA ASP A 160 -6.95 5.37 5.61
C ASP A 160 -5.86 5.85 4.64
N LEU A 161 -4.76 6.45 5.17
CA LEU A 161 -3.74 7.11 4.35
C LEU A 161 -2.33 6.57 4.65
N TYR A 162 -1.64 6.15 3.60
CA TYR A 162 -0.30 5.58 3.68
C TYR A 162 0.63 6.22 2.65
N LEU A 163 1.90 6.27 2.99
CA LEU A 163 2.96 6.72 2.09
C LEU A 163 3.90 5.55 1.80
N GLY A 164 4.12 5.28 0.53
CA GLY A 164 5.02 4.25 0.06
C GLY A 164 6.26 4.82 -0.61
N LYS A 165 7.37 4.09 -0.48
CA LYS A 165 8.64 4.39 -1.14
C LYS A 165 9.11 3.14 -1.87
N ALA A 166 9.19 3.24 -3.20
CA ALA A 166 9.51 2.12 -4.07
C ALA A 166 11.00 2.07 -4.40
N TYR A 167 11.53 0.87 -4.45
CA TYR A 167 12.88 0.53 -4.86
C TYR A 167 12.86 -0.59 -5.89
N TYR A 168 13.89 -0.63 -6.72
CA TYR A 168 14.15 -1.74 -7.62
C TYR A 168 15.44 -2.47 -7.21
N ALA A 169 15.32 -3.79 -7.02
CA ALA A 169 16.43 -4.65 -6.64
C ALA A 169 17.25 -5.04 -7.89
N LEU A 170 18.49 -4.57 -7.95
CA LEU A 170 19.48 -4.94 -8.96
C LEU A 170 20.63 -5.69 -8.28
N GLY A 171 20.51 -7.00 -8.20
CA GLY A 171 21.46 -7.81 -7.43
C GLY A 171 21.54 -7.35 -5.97
N PRO A 172 22.71 -6.90 -5.49
CA PRO A 172 22.85 -6.37 -4.13
C PRO A 172 22.32 -4.95 -3.97
N ALA A 173 22.22 -4.18 -5.05
CA ALA A 173 21.83 -2.78 -5.00
C ALA A 173 20.29 -2.61 -4.88
N ARG A 174 19.89 -1.52 -4.24
CA ARG A 174 18.51 -1.05 -4.15
C ARG A 174 18.45 0.37 -4.72
N VAL A 175 17.81 0.52 -5.88
CA VAL A 175 17.66 1.80 -6.56
C VAL A 175 16.31 2.38 -6.23
N ALA A 176 16.29 3.54 -5.55
CA ALA A 176 15.06 4.26 -5.25
C ALA A 176 14.41 4.72 -6.56
N THR A 177 13.12 4.44 -6.72
CA THR A 177 12.35 4.81 -7.91
C THR A 177 11.44 6.00 -7.64
N ASN A 178 10.42 5.87 -6.81
CA ASN A 178 9.45 6.93 -6.56
C ASN A 178 8.79 6.79 -5.17
N PHE A 179 8.11 7.84 -4.77
CA PHE A 179 7.07 7.75 -3.75
C PHE A 179 5.73 7.42 -4.37
N PHE A 180 4.84 6.85 -3.58
CA PHE A 180 3.43 6.69 -3.93
C PHE A 180 2.56 6.85 -2.70
N ILE A 181 1.37 7.39 -2.91
CA ILE A 181 0.37 7.59 -1.87
C ILE A 181 -0.67 6.48 -2.02
N LEU A 182 -1.07 5.84 -0.93
CA LEU A 182 -2.19 4.93 -0.89
C LEU A 182 -3.29 5.48 0.00
N GLU A 183 -4.50 5.56 -0.54
CA GLU A 183 -5.69 5.94 0.18
C GLU A 183 -6.73 4.83 0.11
N ARG A 184 -7.30 4.45 1.25
CA ARG A 184 -8.33 3.42 1.30
C ARG A 184 -9.47 3.74 0.34
N TYR A 185 -9.88 2.75 -0.46
CA TYR A 185 -10.82 2.97 -1.55
C TYR A 185 -12.09 2.17 -1.42
N ARG A 186 -11.97 0.85 -1.32
CA ARG A 186 -13.12 -0.06 -1.26
C ARG A 186 -12.71 -1.42 -0.69
N ARG A 187 -13.70 -2.24 -0.38
CA ARG A 187 -13.43 -3.64 -0.06
C ARG A 187 -12.83 -4.35 -1.26
N GLY A 188 -11.76 -5.07 -1.02
CA GLY A 188 -11.04 -5.91 -1.97
C GLY A 188 -11.35 -7.37 -1.75
N LEU A 189 -10.44 -8.22 -2.22
CA LEU A 189 -10.48 -9.65 -1.92
C LEU A 189 -10.12 -9.86 -0.45
N THR A 190 -10.83 -10.77 0.22
CA THR A 190 -10.44 -11.23 1.56
C THR A 190 -9.45 -12.37 1.47
N ASP A 191 -9.66 -13.23 0.48
CA ASP A 191 -8.84 -14.39 0.13
C ASP A 191 -8.66 -14.45 -1.40
N TYR A 192 -7.60 -15.03 -1.85
CA TYR A 192 -7.32 -15.19 -3.28
C TYR A 192 -6.61 -16.51 -3.52
N ALA A 193 -7.37 -17.49 -3.99
CA ALA A 193 -6.79 -18.69 -4.57
C ALA A 193 -6.26 -18.36 -5.98
N ARG A 194 -4.95 -18.50 -6.19
CA ARG A 194 -4.39 -18.49 -7.55
C ARG A 194 -4.86 -19.75 -8.26
N ARG A 195 -5.64 -19.57 -9.29
CA ARG A 195 -5.92 -20.64 -10.26
C ARG A 195 -4.83 -20.69 -11.31
#